data_68edf7b848fe2a628c2331cc279c8784
#
_entry.id   68edf7b848fe2a628c2331cc279c8784
#
_cell.length_a   1.000
_cell.length_b   1.000
_cell.length_c   1.000
_cell.angle_alpha   90.00
_cell.angle_beta   90.00
_cell.angle_gamma   90.00
#
_symmetry.space_group_name_H-M   'P 1'
#
loop_
_entity.id
_entity.type
_entity.pdbx_description
1 polymer ?
#
loop_
_entity_poly.entity_id
_entity_poly.type
_entity_poly.pdbx_seq_one_letter_code
_entity_poly.pdbx_strand_id
1 'polypeptide(L)'
;MTAEIIVKNPVACALAADSAMTMTGGNSGTVKIFNNAEKIYQLSKHYPVGLMVYNNADFCGTPWELSIRSFRKLHGHEEHSTIRDYLNSFLSFLNSTYNITSIAKREAKLKEIFRRYLKLNYDDLSQKTLHVALPESDEEALNIIHQRLANFYASENEFLERNPFFEGFDESDVINAREFVINNYLQIALDIFPNNGDLPEHLKTQLINFFTFIICKENVTSLYSGLVFAGFGSDEYYASIITIQIYGSFNNKVMYKIIHGKCSKSDPDNSVIIPFASEDEVFTFVRGFNNSIINFMGNTVSKLSNEILENLRERGVNDEISEQKLISLKDDIIDRVQRYCDENFTQKVTNMLTSLSKKDLSYMAESLVNLSAFKLKISDSYETVGGPIDVAIISKTDGFVWIKRKLYFDKNLNNN
;
A
#
# COMPACT_ATOMS: atom_id res chain seq x y z
N MET A 1 1.39 10.25 -6.63
CA MET A 1 2.40 9.61 -5.74
C MET A 1 2.72 10.59 -4.65
N THR A 2 3.27 10.15 -3.57
CA THR A 2 3.64 10.94 -2.40
C THR A 2 4.99 10.42 -1.93
N ALA A 3 5.72 11.15 -1.08
CA ALA A 3 6.96 10.68 -0.50
C ALA A 3 6.88 10.81 1.02
N GLU A 4 6.83 9.69 1.70
CA GLU A 4 6.87 9.60 3.14
C GLU A 4 7.98 8.65 3.57
N ILE A 5 8.65 8.98 4.65
CA ILE A 5 9.79 8.22 5.16
C ILE A 5 9.77 8.18 6.68
N ILE A 6 10.14 7.04 7.22
CA ILE A 6 10.53 6.90 8.62
C ILE A 6 12.00 6.50 8.69
N VAL A 7 12.75 7.20 9.53
CA VAL A 7 14.12 6.84 9.90
C VAL A 7 14.14 6.59 11.39
N LYS A 8 14.52 5.39 11.79
CA LYS A 8 14.54 4.94 13.19
C LYS A 8 15.94 4.50 13.61
N ASN A 9 16.31 4.87 14.83
CA ASN A 9 17.44 4.30 15.57
C ASN A 9 17.02 3.95 17.02
N PRO A 10 17.92 3.47 17.90
CA PRO A 10 17.57 3.13 19.28
C PRO A 10 16.98 4.28 20.10
N VAL A 11 17.31 5.54 19.80
CA VAL A 11 16.93 6.71 20.61
C VAL A 11 15.60 7.30 20.20
N ALA A 12 15.30 7.29 18.88
CA ALA A 12 14.13 7.99 18.34
C ALA A 12 13.72 7.45 16.96
N CYS A 13 12.53 7.86 16.52
CA CYS A 13 12.14 7.75 15.11
C CYS A 13 11.75 9.13 14.56
N ALA A 14 12.25 9.44 13.36
CA ALA A 14 11.93 10.62 12.60
C ALA A 14 10.95 10.28 11.49
N LEU A 15 9.87 11.05 11.37
CA LEU A 15 8.86 10.96 10.33
C LEU A 15 9.00 12.18 9.43
N ALA A 16 9.07 11.99 8.13
CA ALA A 16 9.03 13.08 7.15
C ALA A 16 8.04 12.76 6.03
N ALA A 17 7.26 13.76 5.63
CA ALA A 17 6.29 13.61 4.55
C ALA A 17 6.19 14.90 3.73
N ASP A 18 6.06 14.76 2.41
CA ASP A 18 5.68 15.85 1.52
C ASP A 18 4.19 16.21 1.69
N SER A 19 3.77 17.32 1.10
CA SER A 19 2.39 17.81 1.22
C SER A 19 1.56 17.66 -0.06
N ALA A 20 2.10 17.03 -1.11
CA ALA A 20 1.37 16.83 -2.35
C ALA A 20 0.26 15.76 -2.17
N MET A 21 -0.92 16.07 -2.70
CA MET A 21 -2.04 15.17 -2.85
C MET A 21 -2.53 15.25 -4.29
N THR A 22 -2.56 14.12 -4.96
CA THR A 22 -3.01 14.01 -6.36
C THR A 22 -4.46 13.55 -6.38
N MET A 23 -5.32 14.31 -7.04
CA MET A 23 -6.70 13.93 -7.32
C MET A 23 -6.85 13.68 -8.82
N THR A 24 -7.24 12.47 -9.19
CA THR A 24 -7.65 12.14 -10.56
C THR A 24 -9.14 12.44 -10.69
N GLY A 25 -9.49 13.43 -11.49
CA GLY A 25 -10.89 13.77 -11.77
C GLY A 25 -11.53 12.75 -12.71
N GLY A 26 -12.64 12.14 -12.30
CA GLY A 26 -13.55 11.26 -13.01
C GLY A 26 -13.29 10.97 -14.50
N ASN A 27 -14.32 11.10 -15.35
CA ASN A 27 -14.25 10.75 -16.77
C ASN A 27 -13.34 11.64 -17.67
N SER A 28 -12.79 12.73 -17.13
CA SER A 28 -11.96 13.68 -17.92
C SER A 28 -10.46 13.41 -17.87
N GLY A 29 -9.98 12.45 -17.08
CA GLY A 29 -8.53 12.18 -16.93
C GLY A 29 -7.73 13.34 -16.34
N THR A 30 -8.39 14.41 -15.86
CA THR A 30 -7.71 15.59 -15.34
C THR A 30 -7.05 15.27 -14.00
N VAL A 31 -5.74 15.48 -13.92
CA VAL A 31 -4.97 15.34 -12.69
C VAL A 31 -4.85 16.72 -12.03
N LYS A 32 -5.29 16.83 -10.77
CA LYS A 32 -5.08 18.04 -9.96
C LYS A 32 -4.17 17.70 -8.78
N ILE A 33 -3.20 18.57 -8.52
CA ILE A 33 -2.24 18.42 -7.43
C ILE A 33 -2.46 19.57 -6.44
N PHE A 34 -2.65 19.20 -5.17
CA PHE A 34 -2.76 20.13 -4.03
C PHE A 34 -1.57 19.92 -3.11
N ASN A 35 -0.95 20.99 -2.62
CA ASN A 35 0.30 20.94 -1.88
C ASN A 35 0.13 21.27 -0.37
N ASN A 36 -1.02 20.93 0.21
CA ASN A 36 -1.33 21.27 1.62
C ASN A 36 -1.89 20.07 2.42
N ALA A 37 -1.75 18.84 1.93
CA ALA A 37 -2.23 17.66 2.65
C ALA A 37 -1.45 17.42 3.94
N GLU A 38 -2.13 17.26 5.08
CA GLU A 38 -1.51 16.74 6.30
C GLU A 38 -1.39 15.21 6.18
N LYS A 39 -0.21 14.67 6.47
CA LYS A 39 0.09 13.24 6.40
C LYS A 39 0.69 12.69 7.68
N ILE A 40 1.22 13.55 8.54
CA ILE A 40 1.78 13.19 9.84
C ILE A 40 0.88 13.74 10.94
N TYR A 41 0.54 12.89 11.89
CA TYR A 41 -0.35 13.21 13.00
C TYR A 41 0.24 12.74 14.32
N GLN A 42 0.13 13.59 15.34
CA GLN A 42 0.33 13.19 16.72
C GLN A 42 -0.90 12.39 17.19
N LEU A 43 -0.75 11.13 17.55
CA LEU A 43 -1.88 10.27 17.95
C LEU A 43 -2.31 10.52 19.39
N SER A 44 -1.37 10.81 20.29
CA SER A 44 -1.62 11.20 21.69
C SER A 44 -0.87 12.49 22.01
N LYS A 45 -1.45 13.32 22.88
CA LYS A 45 -0.76 14.49 23.45
C LYS A 45 0.12 14.15 24.65
N HIS A 46 -0.09 12.98 25.25
CA HIS A 46 0.54 12.55 26.50
C HIS A 46 1.62 11.51 26.27
N TYR A 47 1.49 10.71 25.22
CA TYR A 47 2.37 9.58 24.95
C TYR A 47 3.12 9.74 23.61
N PRO A 48 4.33 9.17 23.50
CA PRO A 48 5.22 9.35 22.35
C PRO A 48 4.79 8.49 21.16
N VAL A 49 3.61 8.78 20.59
CA VAL A 49 3.03 8.03 19.48
C VAL A 49 2.59 8.95 18.36
N GLY A 50 3.06 8.65 17.16
CA GLY A 50 2.69 9.30 15.91
C GLY A 50 2.02 8.34 14.94
N LEU A 51 1.28 8.91 14.01
CA LEU A 51 0.63 8.22 12.90
C LEU A 51 0.95 8.94 11.60
N MET A 52 1.35 8.19 10.59
CA MET A 52 1.54 8.71 9.23
C MET A 52 0.58 8.03 8.28
N VAL A 53 0.05 8.78 7.30
CA VAL A 53 -0.96 8.29 6.33
C VAL A 53 -0.42 8.46 4.93
N TYR A 54 -0.49 7.40 4.11
CA TYR A 54 -0.09 7.43 2.71
C TYR A 54 -1.13 6.74 1.80
N ASN A 55 -1.03 6.98 0.52
CA ASN A 55 -1.93 6.53 -0.54
C ASN A 55 -3.30 7.23 -0.46
N ASN A 56 -4.37 6.61 0.01
CA ASN A 56 -5.69 7.26 0.12
C ASN A 56 -5.82 8.13 1.38
N ALA A 57 -6.46 9.30 1.22
CA ALA A 57 -6.64 10.29 2.28
C ALA A 57 -7.91 10.11 3.12
N ASP A 58 -8.68 9.05 2.90
CA ASP A 58 -9.96 8.82 3.59
C ASP A 58 -10.17 7.36 4.04
N PHE A 59 -11.02 7.20 5.05
CA PHE A 59 -11.61 5.92 5.47
C PHE A 59 -13.09 5.92 5.10
N CYS A 60 -13.44 5.16 4.06
CA CYS A 60 -14.82 5.06 3.57
C CYS A 60 -15.49 6.43 3.37
N GLY A 61 -14.79 7.36 2.68
CA GLY A 61 -15.27 8.71 2.40
C GLY A 61 -15.22 9.69 3.59
N THR A 62 -14.56 9.31 4.69
CA THR A 62 -14.29 10.21 5.81
C THR A 62 -12.79 10.51 5.87
N PRO A 63 -12.36 11.79 5.80
CA PRO A 63 -10.95 12.15 5.86
C PRO A 63 -10.23 11.57 7.08
N TRP A 64 -9.03 11.03 6.88
CA TRP A 64 -8.21 10.49 7.97
C TRP A 64 -7.94 11.50 9.07
N GLU A 65 -7.73 12.77 8.70
CA GLU A 65 -7.56 13.85 9.66
C GLU A 65 -8.69 13.89 10.70
N LEU A 66 -9.94 13.79 10.24
CA LEU A 66 -11.10 13.83 11.13
C LEU A 66 -11.14 12.60 12.06
N SER A 67 -10.89 11.40 11.50
CA SER A 67 -10.87 10.15 12.27
C SER A 67 -9.77 10.16 13.33
N ILE A 68 -8.55 10.56 12.96
CA ILE A 68 -7.39 10.61 13.85
C ILE A 68 -7.55 11.66 14.95
N ARG A 69 -8.03 12.86 14.60
CA ARG A 69 -8.27 13.93 15.58
C ARG A 69 -9.38 13.57 16.56
N SER A 70 -10.43 12.87 16.09
CA SER A 70 -11.51 12.37 16.95
C SER A 70 -11.01 11.28 17.89
N PHE A 71 -10.24 10.32 17.40
CA PHE A 71 -9.58 9.31 18.25
C PHE A 71 -8.71 9.98 19.33
N ARG A 72 -7.83 10.89 18.93
CA ARG A 72 -6.97 11.61 19.87
C ARG A 72 -7.76 12.37 20.94
N LYS A 73 -8.92 12.95 20.60
CA LYS A 73 -9.77 13.68 21.55
C LYS A 73 -10.40 12.71 22.57
N LEU A 74 -10.81 11.53 22.14
CA LEU A 74 -11.54 10.58 22.98
C LEU A 74 -10.59 9.63 23.76
N HIS A 75 -9.55 9.13 23.09
CA HIS A 75 -8.66 8.07 23.57
C HIS A 75 -7.19 8.50 23.71
N GLY A 76 -6.84 9.73 23.32
CA GLY A 76 -5.45 10.19 23.33
C GLY A 76 -4.81 10.33 24.73
N HIS A 77 -5.56 10.15 25.80
CA HIS A 77 -5.10 10.13 27.19
C HIS A 77 -4.89 8.71 27.74
N GLU A 78 -5.26 7.67 26.96
CA GLU A 78 -5.10 6.28 27.35
C GLU A 78 -3.65 5.83 27.11
N GLU A 79 -3.07 5.18 28.11
CA GLU A 79 -1.74 4.58 28.04
C GLU A 79 -1.87 3.14 27.53
N HIS A 80 -0.99 2.77 26.62
CA HIS A 80 -0.92 1.40 26.11
C HIS A 80 0.51 0.86 26.19
N SER A 81 0.64 -0.44 26.47
CA SER A 81 1.92 -1.11 26.69
C SER A 81 2.80 -1.13 25.46
N THR A 82 2.20 -1.26 24.26
CA THR A 82 2.93 -1.39 22.98
C THR A 82 2.29 -0.56 21.88
N ILE A 83 3.05 -0.28 20.81
CA ILE A 83 2.47 0.33 19.60
C ILE A 83 1.38 -0.54 18.98
N ARG A 84 1.45 -1.86 19.17
CA ARG A 84 0.39 -2.79 18.75
C ARG A 84 -0.93 -2.51 19.48
N ASP A 85 -0.89 -2.19 20.76
CA ASP A 85 -2.09 -1.91 21.55
C ASP A 85 -2.71 -0.56 21.14
N TYR A 86 -1.89 0.45 20.80
CA TYR A 86 -2.39 1.69 20.19
C TYR A 86 -3.08 1.43 18.84
N LEU A 87 -2.53 0.56 18.00
CA LEU A 87 -3.17 0.14 16.77
C LEU A 87 -4.51 -0.54 17.03
N ASN A 88 -4.57 -1.51 17.97
CA ASN A 88 -5.77 -2.25 18.29
C ASN A 88 -6.87 -1.31 18.85
N SER A 89 -6.51 -0.35 19.71
CA SER A 89 -7.42 0.68 20.22
C SER A 89 -7.97 1.55 19.09
N PHE A 90 -7.11 1.97 18.15
CA PHE A 90 -7.53 2.76 16.99
C PHE A 90 -8.48 1.99 16.05
N LEU A 91 -8.19 0.71 15.78
CA LEU A 91 -9.08 -0.15 14.98
C LEU A 91 -10.44 -0.38 15.67
N SER A 92 -10.44 -0.60 16.99
CA SER A 92 -11.67 -0.72 17.78
C SER A 92 -12.51 0.56 17.71
N PHE A 93 -11.85 1.72 17.79
CA PHE A 93 -12.51 3.01 17.60
C PHE A 93 -13.14 3.15 16.19
N LEU A 94 -12.42 2.79 15.12
CA LEU A 94 -12.96 2.82 13.77
C LEU A 94 -14.17 1.88 13.60
N ASN A 95 -14.15 0.72 14.24
CA ASN A 95 -15.24 -0.26 14.19
C ASN A 95 -16.51 0.26 14.90
N SER A 96 -16.36 0.91 16.04
CA SER A 96 -17.47 1.32 16.90
C SER A 96 -18.06 2.69 16.59
N THR A 97 -17.35 3.54 15.83
CA THR A 97 -17.72 4.95 15.67
C THR A 97 -18.53 5.21 14.41
N TYR A 98 -19.83 4.89 14.46
CA TYR A 98 -20.76 5.13 13.33
C TYR A 98 -21.04 6.61 13.06
N ASN A 99 -20.85 7.49 14.03
CA ASN A 99 -21.04 8.93 13.83
C ASN A 99 -20.01 9.55 12.87
N ILE A 100 -18.83 8.94 12.75
CA ILE A 100 -17.77 9.38 11.83
C ILE A 100 -17.99 8.78 10.45
N THR A 101 -18.23 7.47 10.40
CA THR A 101 -18.45 6.76 9.13
C THR A 101 -19.64 5.82 9.26
N SER A 102 -20.79 6.23 8.70
CA SER A 102 -22.02 5.44 8.75
C SER A 102 -21.91 4.13 7.96
N ILE A 103 -22.73 3.15 8.31
CA ILE A 103 -22.83 1.87 7.60
C ILE A 103 -23.04 2.09 6.11
N ALA A 104 -23.96 3.01 5.73
CA ALA A 104 -24.24 3.32 4.34
C ALA A 104 -23.00 3.83 3.56
N LYS A 105 -22.11 4.62 4.20
CA LYS A 105 -20.85 5.06 3.58
C LYS A 105 -19.86 3.90 3.40
N ARG A 106 -19.79 2.98 4.38
CA ARG A 106 -18.93 1.79 4.29
C ARG A 106 -19.36 0.87 3.15
N GLU A 107 -20.67 0.61 3.02
CA GLU A 107 -21.24 -0.15 1.92
C GLU A 107 -21.04 0.55 0.56
N ALA A 108 -21.25 1.86 0.50
CA ALA A 108 -21.03 2.64 -0.71
C ALA A 108 -19.58 2.53 -1.18
N LYS A 109 -18.61 2.49 -0.25
CA LYS A 109 -17.19 2.29 -0.57
C LYS A 109 -16.91 0.92 -1.17
N LEU A 110 -17.50 -0.14 -0.65
CA LEU A 110 -17.40 -1.49 -1.23
C LEU A 110 -17.99 -1.52 -2.65
N LYS A 111 -19.16 -0.92 -2.86
CA LYS A 111 -19.79 -0.81 -4.19
C LYS A 111 -18.91 -0.04 -5.18
N GLU A 112 -18.25 1.04 -4.73
CA GLU A 112 -17.28 1.80 -5.54
C GLU A 112 -16.08 0.92 -5.95
N ILE A 113 -15.52 0.16 -5.01
CA ILE A 113 -14.42 -0.77 -5.27
C ILE A 113 -14.83 -1.80 -6.33
N PHE A 114 -16.00 -2.44 -6.17
CA PHE A 114 -16.50 -3.42 -7.13
C PHE A 114 -16.71 -2.82 -8.52
N ARG A 115 -17.36 -1.64 -8.58
CA ARG A 115 -17.57 -0.92 -9.85
C ARG A 115 -16.25 -0.61 -10.55
N ARG A 116 -15.25 -0.15 -9.81
CA ARG A 116 -13.95 0.17 -10.36
C ARG A 116 -13.22 -1.06 -10.90
N TYR A 117 -13.24 -2.18 -10.19
CA TYR A 117 -12.67 -3.43 -10.67
C TYR A 117 -13.35 -3.94 -11.93
N LEU A 118 -14.67 -4.00 -11.91
CA LEU A 118 -15.43 -4.46 -13.08
C LEU A 118 -15.12 -3.61 -14.31
N LYS A 119 -15.16 -2.28 -14.15
CA LYS A 119 -14.93 -1.35 -15.26
C LYS A 119 -13.53 -1.47 -15.82
N LEU A 120 -12.49 -1.48 -14.98
CA LEU A 120 -11.10 -1.58 -15.43
C LEU A 120 -10.84 -2.88 -16.18
N ASN A 121 -11.32 -4.00 -15.64
CA ASN A 121 -11.11 -5.31 -16.26
C ASN A 121 -11.93 -5.47 -17.53
N TYR A 122 -13.16 -4.94 -17.56
CA TYR A 122 -13.99 -4.94 -18.76
C TYR A 122 -13.36 -4.12 -19.88
N ASP A 123 -12.93 -2.90 -19.58
CA ASP A 123 -12.31 -1.99 -20.56
C ASP A 123 -11.00 -2.59 -21.13
N ASP A 124 -10.12 -3.13 -20.29
CA ASP A 124 -8.85 -3.74 -20.69
C ASP A 124 -9.07 -4.99 -21.58
N LEU A 125 -9.94 -5.90 -21.14
CA LEU A 125 -10.22 -7.14 -21.88
C LEU A 125 -11.01 -6.89 -23.17
N SER A 126 -11.90 -5.89 -23.17
CA SER A 126 -12.64 -5.49 -24.38
C SER A 126 -11.69 -4.94 -25.45
N GLN A 127 -10.78 -4.04 -25.07
CA GLN A 127 -9.78 -3.52 -26.00
C GLN A 127 -8.89 -4.62 -26.57
N LYS A 128 -8.35 -5.50 -25.72
CA LYS A 128 -7.51 -6.62 -26.15
C LYS A 128 -8.26 -7.60 -27.05
N THR A 129 -9.57 -7.80 -26.84
CA THR A 129 -10.39 -8.70 -27.66
C THR A 129 -10.62 -8.14 -29.04
N LEU A 130 -10.98 -6.87 -29.15
CA LEU A 130 -11.23 -6.21 -30.44
C LEU A 130 -9.98 -6.13 -31.32
N HIS A 131 -8.78 -6.14 -30.73
CA HIS A 131 -7.53 -6.13 -31.49
C HIS A 131 -7.08 -7.52 -32.00
N VAL A 132 -7.50 -8.61 -31.36
CA VAL A 132 -6.99 -9.97 -31.64
C VAL A 132 -8.03 -10.87 -32.29
N ALA A 133 -9.29 -10.80 -31.88
CA ALA A 133 -10.40 -11.53 -32.48
C ALA A 133 -11.18 -10.54 -33.34
N LEU A 134 -11.29 -10.78 -34.64
CA LEU A 134 -12.16 -10.00 -35.53
C LEU A 134 -13.55 -10.66 -35.50
N PRO A 135 -14.43 -10.29 -34.53
CA PRO A 135 -15.75 -10.91 -34.40
C PRO A 135 -16.63 -10.50 -35.59
N GLU A 136 -17.43 -11.41 -36.09
CA GLU A 136 -18.35 -11.18 -37.21
C GLU A 136 -19.61 -10.40 -36.78
N SER A 137 -19.89 -10.35 -35.45
CA SER A 137 -21.04 -9.64 -34.89
C SER A 137 -20.78 -9.11 -33.48
N ASP A 138 -21.55 -8.11 -33.06
CA ASP A 138 -21.49 -7.57 -31.69
C ASP A 138 -21.83 -8.63 -30.62
N GLU A 139 -22.71 -9.56 -30.92
CA GLU A 139 -23.09 -10.66 -30.02
C GLU A 139 -21.92 -11.64 -29.83
N GLU A 140 -21.23 -11.98 -30.91
CA GLU A 140 -20.03 -12.80 -30.84
C GLU A 140 -18.91 -12.12 -30.06
N ALA A 141 -18.69 -10.81 -30.30
CA ALA A 141 -17.73 -10.01 -29.55
C ALA A 141 -18.04 -10.04 -28.05
N LEU A 142 -19.29 -9.86 -27.67
CA LEU A 142 -19.73 -9.89 -26.26
C LEU A 142 -19.52 -11.24 -25.62
N ASN A 143 -19.83 -12.34 -26.32
CA ASN A 143 -19.62 -13.70 -25.84
C ASN A 143 -18.12 -13.98 -25.59
N ILE A 144 -17.24 -13.56 -26.50
CA ILE A 144 -15.79 -13.71 -26.35
C ILE A 144 -15.30 -12.91 -25.12
N ILE A 145 -15.79 -11.68 -24.95
CA ILE A 145 -15.44 -10.84 -23.78
C ILE A 145 -15.89 -11.52 -22.48
N HIS A 146 -17.13 -11.99 -22.41
CA HIS A 146 -17.66 -12.68 -21.23
C HIS A 146 -16.86 -13.94 -20.87
N GLN A 147 -16.47 -14.73 -21.88
CA GLN A 147 -15.65 -15.92 -21.66
C GLN A 147 -14.25 -15.57 -21.13
N ARG A 148 -13.62 -14.53 -21.68
CA ARG A 148 -12.32 -14.05 -21.20
C ARG A 148 -12.39 -13.48 -19.79
N LEU A 149 -13.42 -12.72 -19.46
CA LEU A 149 -13.68 -12.25 -18.10
C LEU A 149 -13.88 -13.40 -17.12
N ALA A 150 -14.66 -14.42 -17.50
CA ALA A 150 -14.87 -15.59 -16.64
C ALA A 150 -13.56 -16.34 -16.36
N ASN A 151 -12.73 -16.56 -17.39
CA ASN A 151 -11.42 -17.18 -17.23
C ASN A 151 -10.46 -16.34 -16.37
N PHE A 152 -10.45 -15.02 -16.55
CA PHE A 152 -9.67 -14.10 -15.75
C PHE A 152 -10.08 -14.20 -14.27
N TYR A 153 -11.39 -14.06 -13.97
CA TYR A 153 -11.85 -14.13 -12.58
C TYR A 153 -11.72 -15.54 -11.98
N ALA A 154 -11.77 -16.60 -12.77
CA ALA A 154 -11.46 -17.94 -12.28
C ALA A 154 -10.01 -18.05 -11.78
N SER A 155 -9.05 -17.53 -12.56
CA SER A 155 -7.64 -17.48 -12.16
C SER A 155 -7.41 -16.61 -10.92
N GLU A 156 -8.04 -15.42 -10.86
CA GLU A 156 -7.97 -14.56 -9.70
C GLU A 156 -8.58 -15.20 -8.45
N ASN A 157 -9.67 -15.93 -8.59
CA ASN A 157 -10.30 -16.65 -7.49
C ASN A 157 -9.39 -17.75 -6.93
N GLU A 158 -8.71 -18.53 -7.78
CA GLU A 158 -7.74 -19.54 -7.33
C GLU A 158 -6.59 -18.92 -6.55
N PHE A 159 -6.13 -17.74 -6.96
CA PHE A 159 -5.10 -16.99 -6.26
C PHE A 159 -5.61 -16.48 -4.90
N LEU A 160 -6.76 -15.81 -4.87
CA LEU A 160 -7.33 -15.21 -3.66
C LEU A 160 -7.77 -16.26 -2.63
N GLU A 161 -8.25 -17.42 -3.07
CA GLU A 161 -8.66 -18.51 -2.18
C GLU A 161 -7.50 -19.00 -1.31
N ARG A 162 -6.27 -19.00 -1.84
CA ARG A 162 -5.05 -19.41 -1.13
C ARG A 162 -4.51 -18.33 -0.19
N ASN A 163 -4.95 -17.08 -0.36
CA ASN A 163 -4.48 -15.98 0.48
C ASN A 163 -5.07 -16.07 1.90
N PRO A 164 -4.36 -15.58 2.92
CA PRO A 164 -4.88 -15.50 4.27
C PRO A 164 -6.10 -14.56 4.33
N PHE A 165 -6.89 -14.72 5.37
CA PHE A 165 -7.94 -13.75 5.70
C PHE A 165 -7.33 -12.43 6.16
N PHE A 166 -8.05 -11.33 5.96
CA PHE A 166 -7.76 -10.10 6.69
C PHE A 166 -7.77 -10.37 8.19
N GLU A 167 -6.99 -9.61 8.93
CA GLU A 167 -6.92 -9.73 10.39
C GLU A 167 -8.32 -9.60 11.04
N GLY A 168 -8.72 -10.63 11.80
CA GLY A 168 -10.02 -10.69 12.45
C GLY A 168 -11.18 -11.17 11.56
N PHE A 169 -10.92 -11.59 10.31
CA PHE A 169 -11.88 -12.26 9.44
C PHE A 169 -11.71 -13.78 9.48
N ASP A 170 -12.80 -14.50 9.24
CA ASP A 170 -12.85 -15.97 9.22
C ASP A 170 -13.89 -16.50 8.20
N GLU A 171 -14.11 -17.80 8.17
CA GLU A 171 -15.07 -18.47 7.27
C GLU A 171 -16.52 -17.98 7.47
N SER A 172 -16.90 -17.53 8.65
CA SER A 172 -18.23 -16.97 8.88
C SER A 172 -18.45 -15.64 8.15
N ASP A 173 -17.38 -14.85 8.00
CA ASP A 173 -17.42 -13.61 7.23
C ASP A 173 -17.60 -13.87 5.74
N VAL A 174 -17.09 -15.00 5.20
CA VAL A 174 -17.29 -15.40 3.80
C VAL A 174 -18.78 -15.62 3.50
N ILE A 175 -19.52 -16.25 4.40
CA ILE A 175 -20.97 -16.47 4.25
C ILE A 175 -21.70 -15.13 4.17
N ASN A 176 -21.43 -14.23 5.12
CA ASN A 176 -22.04 -12.91 5.17
C ASN A 176 -21.65 -12.04 3.98
N ALA A 177 -20.38 -12.09 3.57
CA ALA A 177 -19.89 -11.36 2.41
C ALA A 177 -20.53 -11.85 1.10
N ARG A 178 -20.70 -13.17 0.96
CA ARG A 178 -21.35 -13.77 -0.20
C ARG A 178 -22.81 -13.31 -0.32
N GLU A 179 -23.55 -13.33 0.78
CA GLU A 179 -24.93 -12.84 0.83
C GLU A 179 -25.00 -11.33 0.45
N PHE A 180 -24.11 -10.53 1.02
CA PHE A 180 -24.00 -9.11 0.68
C PHE A 180 -23.72 -8.88 -0.81
N VAL A 181 -22.78 -9.63 -1.38
CA VAL A 181 -22.42 -9.55 -2.80
C VAL A 181 -23.62 -9.92 -3.68
N ILE A 182 -24.29 -11.04 -3.42
CA ILE A 182 -25.47 -11.47 -4.17
C ILE A 182 -26.54 -10.39 -4.18
N ASN A 183 -26.85 -9.80 -3.02
CA ASN A 183 -27.90 -8.79 -2.87
C ASN A 183 -27.58 -7.44 -3.52
N ASN A 184 -26.30 -7.11 -3.70
CA ASN A 184 -25.87 -5.80 -4.20
C ASN A 184 -25.17 -5.86 -5.57
N TYR A 185 -24.70 -7.04 -5.98
CA TYR A 185 -23.90 -7.22 -7.19
C TYR A 185 -24.66 -6.89 -8.47
N LEU A 186 -25.90 -7.34 -8.59
CA LEU A 186 -26.68 -7.16 -9.81
C LEU A 186 -26.78 -5.69 -10.22
N GLN A 187 -27.00 -4.79 -9.26
CA GLN A 187 -27.08 -3.36 -9.53
C GLN A 187 -25.79 -2.77 -10.06
N ILE A 188 -24.64 -3.26 -9.58
CA ILE A 188 -23.32 -2.78 -10.01
C ILE A 188 -23.00 -3.29 -11.42
N ALA A 189 -23.35 -4.53 -11.71
CA ALA A 189 -23.12 -5.13 -13.02
C ALA A 189 -23.98 -4.47 -14.10
N LEU A 190 -25.24 -4.15 -13.81
CA LEU A 190 -26.14 -3.44 -14.72
C LEU A 190 -25.60 -2.10 -15.21
N ASP A 191 -24.82 -1.40 -14.38
CA ASP A 191 -24.23 -0.11 -14.70
C ASP A 191 -23.04 -0.20 -15.69
N ILE A 192 -22.45 -1.37 -15.84
CA ILE A 192 -21.16 -1.55 -16.54
C ILE A 192 -21.28 -2.39 -17.79
N PHE A 193 -22.10 -3.45 -17.75
CA PHE A 193 -22.24 -4.37 -18.87
C PHE A 193 -23.34 -3.92 -19.83
N PRO A 194 -23.08 -3.91 -21.16
CA PRO A 194 -24.13 -3.67 -22.15
C PRO A 194 -25.19 -4.78 -22.07
N ASN A 195 -26.43 -4.45 -22.48
CA ASN A 195 -27.60 -5.33 -22.48
C ASN A 195 -28.19 -5.66 -21.10
N ASN A 196 -28.25 -4.68 -20.19
CA ASN A 196 -29.02 -4.75 -18.94
C ASN A 196 -28.75 -5.96 -18.05
N GLY A 197 -27.51 -6.46 -18.04
CA GLY A 197 -27.05 -7.41 -17.01
C GLY A 197 -27.42 -8.87 -17.23
N ASP A 198 -27.74 -9.27 -18.44
CA ASP A 198 -27.91 -10.69 -18.75
C ASP A 198 -26.53 -11.35 -18.93
N LEU A 199 -25.89 -11.57 -17.77
CA LEU A 199 -24.57 -12.21 -17.73
C LEU A 199 -24.72 -13.72 -17.69
N PRO A 200 -23.83 -14.46 -18.39
CA PRO A 200 -23.79 -15.91 -18.28
C PRO A 200 -23.60 -16.38 -16.83
N GLU A 201 -24.29 -17.43 -16.42
CA GLU A 201 -24.28 -17.93 -15.04
C GLU A 201 -22.87 -18.28 -14.54
N HIS A 202 -22.01 -18.80 -15.42
CA HIS A 202 -20.61 -19.08 -15.07
C HIS A 202 -19.83 -17.80 -14.73
N LEU A 203 -20.03 -16.70 -15.46
CA LEU A 203 -19.40 -15.41 -15.17
C LEU A 203 -19.94 -14.80 -13.86
N LYS A 204 -21.27 -14.86 -13.65
CA LYS A 204 -21.90 -14.42 -12.39
C LYS A 204 -21.28 -15.14 -11.18
N THR A 205 -21.13 -16.45 -11.27
CA THR A 205 -20.55 -17.27 -10.21
C THR A 205 -19.10 -16.83 -9.90
N GLN A 206 -18.28 -16.63 -10.94
CA GLN A 206 -16.89 -16.18 -10.76
C GLN A 206 -16.81 -14.79 -10.12
N LEU A 207 -17.67 -13.87 -10.52
CA LEU A 207 -17.72 -12.52 -9.96
C LEU A 207 -18.20 -12.50 -8.51
N ILE A 208 -19.21 -13.31 -8.15
CA ILE A 208 -19.64 -13.44 -6.75
C ILE A 208 -18.51 -13.96 -5.88
N ASN A 209 -17.78 -14.98 -6.31
CA ASN A 209 -16.63 -15.50 -5.57
C ASN A 209 -15.53 -14.45 -5.44
N PHE A 210 -15.19 -13.78 -6.54
CA PHE A 210 -14.15 -12.74 -6.56
C PHE A 210 -14.44 -11.61 -5.57
N PHE A 211 -15.64 -11.04 -5.60
CA PHE A 211 -15.97 -9.97 -4.66
C PHE A 211 -16.11 -10.45 -3.22
N THR A 212 -16.55 -11.68 -3.00
CA THR A 212 -16.54 -12.31 -1.67
C THR A 212 -15.12 -12.38 -1.12
N PHE A 213 -14.17 -12.83 -1.93
CA PHE A 213 -12.76 -12.92 -1.52
C PHE A 213 -12.11 -11.55 -1.35
N ILE A 214 -12.44 -10.56 -2.18
CA ILE A 214 -11.95 -9.17 -2.02
C ILE A 214 -12.38 -8.56 -0.67
N ILE A 215 -13.55 -8.94 -0.15
CA ILE A 215 -14.01 -8.49 1.18
C ILE A 215 -13.25 -9.20 2.30
N CYS A 216 -12.98 -10.50 2.18
CA CYS A 216 -12.57 -11.33 3.31
C CYS A 216 -11.07 -11.62 3.34
N LYS A 217 -10.41 -11.62 2.17
CA LYS A 217 -9.04 -12.11 2.01
C LYS A 217 -8.05 -11.00 1.70
N GLU A 218 -6.81 -11.17 2.15
CA GLU A 218 -5.73 -10.28 1.76
C GLU A 218 -5.58 -10.26 0.24
N ASN A 219 -5.52 -9.06 -0.33
CA ASN A 219 -5.43 -8.86 -1.77
C ASN A 219 -4.38 -7.78 -2.11
N VAL A 220 -4.05 -7.67 -3.39
CA VAL A 220 -3.01 -6.76 -3.90
C VAL A 220 -3.58 -5.50 -4.56
N THR A 221 -4.83 -5.16 -4.27
CA THR A 221 -5.43 -3.94 -4.84
C THR A 221 -4.67 -2.68 -4.43
N SER A 222 -4.60 -1.72 -5.34
CA SER A 222 -4.06 -0.37 -5.07
C SER A 222 -5.03 0.54 -4.30
N LEU A 223 -6.26 0.08 -4.04
CA LEU A 223 -7.34 0.86 -3.42
C LEU A 223 -7.32 0.74 -1.90
N TYR A 224 -6.23 1.13 -1.28
CA TYR A 224 -6.07 1.10 0.18
C TYR A 224 -5.57 2.44 0.73
N SER A 225 -5.77 2.66 2.02
CA SER A 225 -5.07 3.69 2.79
C SER A 225 -3.96 3.02 3.60
N GLY A 226 -2.74 3.52 3.49
CA GLY A 226 -1.64 3.06 4.33
C GLY A 226 -1.56 3.88 5.61
N LEU A 227 -1.50 3.21 6.75
CA LEU A 227 -1.29 3.84 8.06
C LEU A 227 -0.04 3.27 8.71
N VAL A 228 0.77 4.17 9.24
CA VAL A 228 2.03 3.81 9.92
C VAL A 228 2.00 4.33 11.33
N PHE A 229 1.91 3.45 12.30
CA PHE A 229 2.00 3.75 13.72
C PHE A 229 3.47 3.68 14.12
N ALA A 230 3.98 4.74 14.74
CA ALA A 230 5.38 4.82 15.14
C ALA A 230 5.51 5.48 16.51
N GLY A 231 6.44 4.99 17.33
CA GLY A 231 6.71 5.54 18.64
C GLY A 231 6.98 4.48 19.71
N PHE A 232 6.50 4.73 20.93
CA PHE A 232 6.80 3.90 22.09
C PHE A 232 5.53 3.65 22.90
N GLY A 233 5.26 2.38 23.22
CA GLY A 233 4.38 2.03 24.32
C GLY A 233 5.09 2.18 25.67
N SER A 234 4.35 2.05 26.78
CA SER A 234 4.94 2.17 28.13
C SER A 234 6.01 1.12 28.39
N ASP A 235 5.81 -0.09 27.89
CA ASP A 235 6.71 -1.23 28.09
C ASP A 235 7.82 -1.32 26.99
N GLU A 236 7.77 -0.45 25.99
CA GLU A 236 8.78 -0.40 24.92
C GLU A 236 9.89 0.58 25.26
N TYR A 237 11.12 0.09 25.37
CA TYR A 237 12.33 0.94 25.55
C TYR A 237 12.81 1.58 24.27
N TYR A 238 12.61 0.91 23.14
CA TYR A 238 12.99 1.36 21.80
C TYR A 238 11.74 1.57 20.96
N ALA A 239 11.85 2.45 19.96
CA ALA A 239 10.70 2.72 19.09
C ALA A 239 10.24 1.48 18.32
N SER A 240 8.94 1.32 18.19
CA SER A 240 8.31 0.35 17.30
C SER A 240 7.64 1.05 16.13
N ILE A 241 7.56 0.36 14.99
CA ILE A 241 6.86 0.80 13.79
C ILE A 241 5.95 -0.34 13.33
N ILE A 242 4.68 -0.04 13.15
CA ILE A 242 3.71 -0.99 12.59
C ILE A 242 3.02 -0.32 11.39
N THR A 243 3.12 -0.97 10.25
CA THR A 243 2.49 -0.52 9.00
C THR A 243 1.34 -1.42 8.65
N ILE A 244 0.19 -0.82 8.38
CA ILE A 244 -1.01 -1.51 7.92
C ILE A 244 -1.53 -0.89 6.61
N GLN A 245 -2.22 -1.70 5.83
CA GLN A 245 -3.05 -1.25 4.71
C GLN A 245 -4.51 -1.52 5.02
N ILE A 246 -5.34 -0.47 4.95
CA ILE A 246 -6.78 -0.54 5.18
C ILE A 246 -7.50 -0.41 3.84
N TYR A 247 -8.38 -1.36 3.54
CA TYR A 247 -9.13 -1.44 2.29
C TYR A 247 -10.58 -0.95 2.42
N GLY A 248 -11.10 -0.98 3.62
CA GLY A 248 -12.48 -0.60 3.92
C GLY A 248 -12.97 -1.20 5.22
N SER A 249 -14.27 -1.43 5.30
CA SER A 249 -14.90 -2.09 6.45
C SER A 249 -16.10 -2.90 5.99
N PHE A 250 -16.26 -4.08 6.56
CA PHE A 250 -17.41 -4.96 6.36
C PHE A 250 -17.88 -5.52 7.70
N ASN A 251 -19.18 -5.54 7.99
CA ASN A 251 -19.78 -6.04 9.21
C ASN A 251 -19.08 -5.58 10.50
N ASN A 252 -18.77 -4.28 10.60
CA ASN A 252 -18.06 -3.66 11.71
C ASN A 252 -16.63 -4.18 11.95
N LYS A 253 -16.06 -4.84 10.98
CA LYS A 253 -14.65 -5.22 10.94
C LYS A 253 -13.93 -4.36 9.92
N VAL A 254 -12.80 -3.76 10.30
CA VAL A 254 -11.91 -3.07 9.36
C VAL A 254 -11.18 -4.13 8.53
N MET A 255 -11.24 -4.00 7.22
CA MET A 255 -10.52 -4.85 6.27
C MET A 255 -9.08 -4.34 6.22
N TYR A 256 -8.15 -4.98 6.90
CA TYR A 256 -6.75 -4.57 6.92
C TYR A 256 -5.78 -5.74 6.95
N LYS A 257 -4.56 -5.47 6.51
CA LYS A 257 -3.42 -6.39 6.66
C LYS A 257 -2.20 -5.63 7.18
N ILE A 258 -1.30 -6.37 7.82
CA ILE A 258 -0.03 -5.85 8.31
C ILE A 258 1.04 -6.05 7.24
N ILE A 259 1.82 -5.00 6.97
CA ILE A 259 2.93 -5.06 6.02
C ILE A 259 4.22 -5.36 6.78
N HIS A 260 4.46 -6.63 7.06
CA HIS A 260 5.59 -7.10 7.88
C HIS A 260 6.96 -6.57 7.42
N GLY A 261 7.19 -6.46 6.11
CA GLY A 261 8.42 -5.89 5.56
C GLY A 261 8.62 -4.38 5.80
N LYS A 262 7.60 -3.70 6.32
CA LYS A 262 7.62 -2.28 6.69
C LYS A 262 7.31 -2.05 8.18
N CYS A 263 7.57 -3.05 9.01
CA CYS A 263 7.46 -2.98 10.46
C CYS A 263 8.85 -3.05 11.09
N SER A 264 8.99 -2.47 12.28
CA SER A 264 10.20 -2.55 13.09
C SER A 264 9.83 -2.75 14.55
N LYS A 265 10.40 -3.78 15.17
CA LYS A 265 10.16 -4.09 16.59
C LYS A 265 10.97 -3.16 17.49
N SER A 266 10.59 -3.11 18.76
CA SER A 266 11.34 -2.46 19.84
C SER A 266 12.62 -3.27 20.12
N ASP A 267 13.70 -2.90 19.44
CA ASP A 267 14.99 -3.60 19.46
C ASP A 267 16.14 -2.59 19.36
N PRO A 268 17.19 -2.68 20.21
CA PRO A 268 18.33 -1.77 20.19
C PRO A 268 19.14 -1.83 18.90
N ASP A 269 19.23 -3.01 18.29
CA ASP A 269 20.06 -3.24 17.11
C ASP A 269 19.29 -2.98 15.80
N ASN A 270 18.01 -2.60 15.89
CA ASN A 270 17.16 -2.41 14.73
C ASN A 270 17.03 -0.93 14.32
N SER A 271 18.07 -0.43 13.63
CA SER A 271 18.03 0.89 12.94
C SER A 271 17.58 0.69 11.52
N VAL A 272 16.55 1.45 11.07
CA VAL A 272 15.94 1.25 9.75
C VAL A 272 15.56 2.56 9.07
N ILE A 273 15.57 2.53 7.73
CA ILE A 273 14.96 3.53 6.85
C ILE A 273 13.82 2.84 6.11
N ILE A 274 12.60 3.31 6.30
CA ILE A 274 11.41 2.75 5.67
C ILE A 274 10.76 3.83 4.80
N PRO A 275 10.91 3.76 3.48
CA PRO A 275 10.17 4.62 2.56
C PRO A 275 8.76 4.09 2.31
N PHE A 276 7.84 5.03 2.00
CA PHE A 276 6.46 4.76 1.62
C PHE A 276 6.13 5.51 0.34
N ALA A 277 5.30 4.92 -0.51
CA ALA A 277 4.83 5.42 -1.80
C ALA A 277 5.94 5.61 -2.86
N SER A 278 6.80 6.61 -2.80
CA SER A 278 7.93 6.81 -3.71
C SER A 278 9.20 6.21 -3.10
N GLU A 279 9.48 4.95 -3.41
CA GLU A 279 10.52 4.15 -2.72
C GLU A 279 11.83 4.05 -3.50
N ASP A 280 11.79 4.13 -4.83
CA ASP A 280 12.93 3.79 -5.70
C ASP A 280 14.16 4.67 -5.46
N GLU A 281 13.96 5.96 -5.19
CA GLU A 281 15.05 6.91 -4.93
C GLU A 281 15.75 6.61 -3.62
N VAL A 282 14.95 6.29 -2.59
CA VAL A 282 15.47 5.94 -1.27
C VAL A 282 16.22 4.61 -1.33
N PHE A 283 15.68 3.62 -2.04
CA PHE A 283 16.38 2.35 -2.24
C PHE A 283 17.66 2.53 -3.03
N THR A 284 17.66 3.37 -4.08
CA THR A 284 18.87 3.69 -4.83
C THR A 284 19.94 4.32 -3.93
N PHE A 285 19.55 5.23 -3.03
CA PHE A 285 20.46 5.84 -2.06
C PHE A 285 20.97 4.83 -1.05
N VAL A 286 20.08 4.01 -0.46
CA VAL A 286 20.43 3.09 0.65
C VAL A 286 21.12 1.83 0.14
N ARG A 287 20.67 1.25 -0.98
CA ARG A 287 21.10 -0.04 -1.52
C ARG A 287 22.07 0.08 -2.70
N GLY A 288 22.22 1.29 -3.27
CA GLY A 288 23.05 1.52 -4.46
C GLY A 288 22.39 1.18 -5.79
N PHE A 289 21.16 0.67 -5.79
CA PHE A 289 20.36 0.35 -6.99
C PHE A 289 18.87 0.40 -6.70
N ASN A 290 18.04 0.46 -7.76
CA ASN A 290 16.59 0.35 -7.67
C ASN A 290 16.09 -1.05 -8.09
N ASN A 291 14.83 -1.36 -7.75
CA ASN A 291 14.23 -2.65 -8.05
C ASN A 291 14.11 -2.93 -9.55
N SER A 292 13.98 -1.91 -10.40
CA SER A 292 13.87 -2.09 -11.86
C SER A 292 15.17 -2.64 -12.47
N ILE A 293 16.33 -2.29 -11.93
CA ILE A 293 17.63 -2.84 -12.35
C ILE A 293 17.70 -4.33 -12.01
N ILE A 294 17.32 -4.72 -10.79
CA ILE A 294 17.30 -6.14 -10.38
C ILE A 294 16.35 -6.95 -11.25
N ASN A 295 15.14 -6.42 -11.52
CA ASN A 295 14.18 -7.09 -12.38
C ASN A 295 14.70 -7.23 -13.82
N PHE A 296 15.34 -6.19 -14.35
CA PHE A 296 15.97 -6.24 -15.67
C PHE A 296 17.09 -7.29 -15.73
N MET A 297 17.97 -7.33 -14.73
CA MET A 297 19.02 -8.35 -14.62
C MET A 297 18.43 -9.75 -14.56
N GLY A 298 17.43 -9.99 -13.68
CA GLY A 298 16.76 -11.26 -13.55
C GLY A 298 16.10 -11.73 -14.86
N ASN A 299 15.41 -10.84 -15.55
CA ASN A 299 14.81 -11.15 -16.86
C ASN A 299 15.87 -11.44 -17.94
N THR A 300 16.98 -10.72 -17.91
CA THR A 300 18.08 -10.96 -18.86
C THR A 300 18.72 -12.32 -18.60
N VAL A 301 19.00 -12.67 -17.35
CA VAL A 301 19.55 -13.99 -16.97
C VAL A 301 18.56 -15.10 -17.38
N SER A 302 17.26 -14.93 -17.14
CA SER A 302 16.25 -15.92 -17.53
C SER A 302 16.24 -16.13 -19.06
N LYS A 303 16.31 -15.06 -19.86
CA LYS A 303 16.37 -15.16 -21.31
C LYS A 303 17.62 -15.92 -21.77
N LEU A 304 18.79 -15.57 -21.27
CA LEU A 304 20.05 -16.26 -21.57
C LEU A 304 20.00 -17.74 -21.17
N SER A 305 19.46 -18.06 -19.99
CA SER A 305 19.28 -19.45 -19.56
C SER A 305 18.39 -20.23 -20.50
N ASN A 306 17.26 -19.64 -20.94
CA ASN A 306 16.38 -20.31 -21.91
C ASN A 306 17.02 -20.53 -23.27
N GLU A 307 17.75 -19.54 -23.79
CA GLU A 307 18.51 -19.67 -25.06
C GLU A 307 19.56 -20.79 -24.96
N ILE A 308 20.26 -20.90 -23.85
CA ILE A 308 21.22 -21.98 -23.59
C ILE A 308 20.50 -23.34 -23.56
N LEU A 309 19.36 -23.42 -22.86
CA LEU A 309 18.58 -24.67 -22.79
C LEU A 309 18.07 -25.11 -24.17
N GLU A 310 17.56 -24.20 -24.98
CA GLU A 310 17.14 -24.50 -26.36
C GLU A 310 18.29 -25.02 -27.19
N ASN A 311 19.43 -24.36 -27.17
CA ASN A 311 20.64 -24.79 -27.88
C ASN A 311 21.14 -26.18 -27.42
N LEU A 312 21.06 -26.49 -26.12
CA LEU A 312 21.43 -27.83 -25.60
C LEU A 312 20.47 -28.91 -26.08
N ARG A 313 19.16 -28.62 -26.07
CA ARG A 313 18.11 -29.55 -26.58
C ARG A 313 18.27 -29.82 -28.06
N GLU A 314 18.56 -28.81 -28.88
CA GLU A 314 18.84 -28.98 -30.34
C GLU A 314 20.06 -29.87 -30.59
N ARG A 315 21.05 -29.87 -29.67
CA ARG A 315 22.23 -30.73 -29.74
C ARG A 315 22.05 -32.11 -29.14
N GLY A 316 20.81 -32.42 -28.67
CA GLY A 316 20.48 -33.73 -28.10
C GLY A 316 20.94 -33.93 -26.66
N VAL A 317 21.33 -32.87 -25.98
CA VAL A 317 21.71 -32.91 -24.56
C VAL A 317 20.46 -32.64 -23.72
N ASN A 318 19.88 -33.69 -23.13
CA ASN A 318 18.72 -33.63 -22.24
C ASN A 318 19.19 -34.09 -20.85
N ASP A 319 19.77 -33.17 -20.08
CA ASP A 319 20.22 -33.42 -18.71
C ASP A 319 19.39 -32.56 -17.73
N GLU A 320 18.47 -33.20 -16.99
CA GLU A 320 17.60 -32.54 -16.02
C GLU A 320 18.36 -31.76 -14.93
N ILE A 321 19.55 -32.23 -14.55
CA ILE A 321 20.38 -31.55 -13.53
C ILE A 321 20.91 -30.23 -14.09
N SER A 322 21.32 -30.20 -15.35
CA SER A 322 21.77 -28.99 -16.03
C SER A 322 20.61 -28.01 -16.26
N GLU A 323 19.44 -28.50 -16.58
CA GLU A 323 18.22 -27.67 -16.70
C GLU A 323 17.86 -27.00 -15.38
N GLN A 324 17.80 -27.73 -14.28
CA GLN A 324 17.50 -27.18 -12.94
C GLN A 324 18.54 -26.16 -12.50
N LYS A 325 19.84 -26.39 -12.76
CA LYS A 325 20.91 -25.44 -12.46
C LYS A 325 20.79 -24.12 -13.26
N LEU A 326 20.42 -24.20 -14.52
CA LEU A 326 20.21 -23.01 -15.36
C LEU A 326 18.97 -22.21 -14.93
N ILE A 327 17.91 -22.90 -14.51
CA ILE A 327 16.71 -22.22 -13.98
C ILE A 327 17.01 -21.52 -12.66
N SER A 328 17.79 -22.16 -11.76
CA SER A 328 18.17 -21.54 -10.47
C SER A 328 19.21 -20.41 -10.60
N LEU A 329 19.89 -20.32 -11.74
CA LEU A 329 20.97 -19.34 -11.95
C LEU A 329 20.51 -17.88 -11.78
N LYS A 330 19.27 -17.58 -12.15
CA LYS A 330 18.65 -16.27 -11.92
C LYS A 330 18.62 -15.92 -10.44
N ASP A 331 18.11 -16.82 -9.63
CA ASP A 331 17.96 -16.59 -8.19
C ASP A 331 19.32 -16.48 -7.51
N ASP A 332 20.26 -17.34 -7.89
CA ASP A 332 21.66 -17.29 -7.40
C ASP A 332 22.35 -15.96 -7.72
N ILE A 333 22.17 -15.42 -8.92
CA ILE A 333 22.78 -14.13 -9.30
C ILE A 333 22.10 -12.98 -8.53
N ILE A 334 20.79 -12.98 -8.44
CA ILE A 334 20.05 -11.96 -7.68
C ILE A 334 20.50 -11.97 -6.23
N ASP A 335 20.57 -13.12 -5.59
CA ASP A 335 20.98 -13.26 -4.19
C ASP A 335 22.44 -12.80 -3.96
N ARG A 336 23.35 -13.05 -4.91
CA ARG A 336 24.73 -12.55 -4.84
C ARG A 336 24.81 -11.03 -4.94
N VAL A 337 24.04 -10.44 -5.87
CA VAL A 337 23.98 -8.99 -6.04
C VAL A 337 23.36 -8.34 -4.80
N GLN A 338 22.27 -8.89 -4.28
CA GLN A 338 21.63 -8.38 -3.06
C GLN A 338 22.59 -8.44 -1.85
N ARG A 339 23.27 -9.57 -1.62
CA ARG A 339 24.27 -9.68 -0.55
C ARG A 339 25.41 -8.68 -0.70
N TYR A 340 25.93 -8.52 -1.92
CA TYR A 340 26.99 -7.53 -2.17
C TYR A 340 26.51 -6.11 -1.84
N CYS A 341 25.30 -5.76 -2.21
CA CYS A 341 24.72 -4.45 -1.93
C CYS A 341 24.42 -4.24 -0.45
N ASP A 342 23.94 -5.28 0.23
CA ASP A 342 23.71 -5.22 1.68
C ASP A 342 25.01 -5.00 2.46
N GLU A 343 26.07 -5.73 2.13
CA GLU A 343 27.38 -5.60 2.80
C GLU A 343 28.07 -4.27 2.49
N ASN A 344 27.98 -3.79 1.26
CA ASN A 344 28.77 -2.63 0.80
C ASN A 344 28.03 -1.29 0.90
N PHE A 345 26.70 -1.28 0.90
CA PHE A 345 25.88 -0.07 0.95
C PHE A 345 24.94 -0.06 2.14
N THR A 346 24.00 -1.01 2.23
CA THR A 346 22.92 -0.99 3.24
C THR A 346 23.47 -1.00 4.66
N GLN A 347 24.38 -1.94 4.98
CA GLN A 347 24.94 -2.05 6.33
C GLN A 347 25.74 -0.82 6.76
N LYS A 348 26.46 -0.18 5.83
CA LYS A 348 27.22 1.04 6.14
C LYS A 348 26.30 2.18 6.55
N VAL A 349 25.18 2.36 5.82
CA VAL A 349 24.18 3.36 6.14
C VAL A 349 23.50 3.04 7.47
N THR A 350 23.07 1.78 7.66
CA THR A 350 22.37 1.32 8.87
C THR A 350 23.23 1.44 10.13
N ASN A 351 24.51 1.07 10.03
CA ASN A 351 25.46 1.21 11.16
C ASN A 351 25.66 2.66 11.57
N MET A 352 25.72 3.59 10.61
CA MET A 352 25.79 5.02 10.90
C MET A 352 24.52 5.56 11.58
N LEU A 353 23.34 5.05 11.21
CA LEU A 353 22.07 5.48 11.83
C LEU A 353 22.07 5.32 13.35
N THR A 354 22.66 4.22 13.85
CA THR A 354 22.70 3.93 15.29
C THR A 354 23.34 5.05 16.11
N SER A 355 24.27 5.78 15.51
CA SER A 355 25.02 6.85 16.16
C SER A 355 24.43 8.25 15.93
N LEU A 356 23.40 8.40 15.07
CA LEU A 356 22.84 9.70 14.75
C LEU A 356 22.07 10.30 15.92
N SER A 357 22.24 11.60 16.11
CA SER A 357 21.43 12.39 17.05
C SER A 357 19.99 12.53 16.53
N LYS A 358 19.04 12.91 17.42
CA LYS A 358 17.64 13.21 17.04
C LYS A 358 17.57 14.24 15.91
N LYS A 359 18.44 15.26 15.95
CA LYS A 359 18.50 16.30 14.92
C LYS A 359 18.97 15.76 13.59
N ASP A 360 19.99 14.91 13.59
CA ASP A 360 20.53 14.31 12.35
C ASP A 360 19.56 13.31 11.74
N LEU A 361 18.82 12.52 12.56
CA LEU A 361 17.74 11.66 12.09
C LEU A 361 16.65 12.47 11.37
N SER A 362 16.22 13.61 11.95
CA SER A 362 15.21 14.45 11.32
C SER A 362 15.70 15.07 10.02
N TYR A 363 16.97 15.52 9.98
CA TYR A 363 17.61 16.04 8.78
C TYR A 363 17.72 14.99 7.68
N MET A 364 18.10 13.75 8.04
CA MET A 364 18.16 12.63 7.08
C MET A 364 16.78 12.32 6.50
N ALA A 365 15.75 12.22 7.34
CA ALA A 365 14.38 11.94 6.87
C ALA A 365 13.90 13.04 5.91
N GLU A 366 14.10 14.32 6.23
CA GLU A 366 13.78 15.45 5.36
C GLU A 366 14.55 15.40 4.03
N SER A 367 15.85 15.08 4.09
CA SER A 367 16.73 15.04 2.91
C SER A 367 16.31 13.93 1.92
N LEU A 368 15.87 12.78 2.42
CA LEU A 368 15.42 11.68 1.58
C LEU A 368 14.06 11.99 0.91
N VAL A 369 13.14 12.69 1.59
CA VAL A 369 11.90 13.19 0.97
C VAL A 369 12.22 14.25 -0.10
N ASN A 370 13.15 15.17 0.19
CA ASN A 370 13.61 16.17 -0.79
C ASN A 370 14.24 15.51 -2.03
N LEU A 371 15.03 14.44 -1.85
CA LEU A 371 15.63 13.69 -2.96
C LEU A 371 14.57 13.11 -3.89
N SER A 372 13.55 12.47 -3.33
CA SER A 372 12.41 11.92 -4.09
C SER A 372 11.64 13.02 -4.82
N ALA A 373 11.35 14.14 -4.15
CA ALA A 373 10.66 15.27 -4.74
C ALA A 373 11.49 15.90 -5.88
N PHE A 374 12.79 16.08 -5.70
CA PHE A 374 13.67 16.67 -6.70
C PHE A 374 13.77 15.78 -7.95
N LYS A 375 13.92 14.46 -7.80
CA LYS A 375 13.98 13.54 -8.95
C LYS A 375 12.69 13.58 -9.77
N LEU A 376 11.53 13.56 -9.13
CA LEU A 376 10.25 13.65 -9.85
C LEU A 376 10.08 14.99 -10.58
N LYS A 377 10.60 16.08 -10.01
CA LYS A 377 10.55 17.41 -10.64
C LYS A 377 11.38 17.50 -11.91
N ILE A 378 12.48 16.76 -12.02
CA ILE A 378 13.38 16.77 -13.20
C ILE A 378 13.14 15.59 -14.16
N SER A 379 12.20 14.69 -13.84
CA SER A 379 11.80 13.57 -14.72
C SER A 379 10.58 13.93 -15.56
N ASP A 380 10.33 13.17 -16.62
CA ASP A 380 9.13 13.33 -17.47
C ASP A 380 7.83 12.88 -16.79
N SER A 381 7.89 12.53 -15.51
CA SER A 381 6.74 12.11 -14.71
C SER A 381 5.97 13.32 -14.18
N TYR A 382 4.66 13.14 -13.90
CA TYR A 382 3.89 14.18 -13.22
C TYR A 382 4.51 14.51 -11.85
N GLU A 383 4.59 15.80 -11.48
CA GLU A 383 5.06 16.28 -10.17
C GLU A 383 4.08 15.89 -9.05
N THR A 384 4.00 14.60 -8.75
CA THR A 384 3.08 14.04 -7.75
C THR A 384 3.63 14.08 -6.32
N VAL A 385 4.89 14.50 -6.14
CA VAL A 385 5.56 14.75 -4.86
C VAL A 385 6.01 16.20 -4.82
N GLY A 386 5.76 16.90 -3.72
CA GLY A 386 6.15 18.30 -3.61
C GLY A 386 5.42 19.05 -2.49
N GLY A 387 5.55 20.38 -2.53
CA GLY A 387 5.06 21.25 -1.48
C GLY A 387 5.96 21.26 -0.22
N PRO A 388 5.53 21.91 0.87
CA PRO A 388 6.26 21.90 2.12
C PRO A 388 6.40 20.50 2.70
N ILE A 389 7.57 20.22 3.29
CA ILE A 389 7.82 18.94 3.99
C ILE A 389 7.56 19.15 5.48
N ASP A 390 6.71 18.31 6.04
CA ASP A 390 6.52 18.20 7.49
C ASP A 390 7.51 17.18 8.06
N VAL A 391 8.11 17.49 9.20
CA VAL A 391 9.06 16.62 9.89
C VAL A 391 8.73 16.57 11.37
N ALA A 392 8.60 15.39 11.92
CA ALA A 392 8.42 15.15 13.35
C ALA A 392 9.44 14.14 13.86
N ILE A 393 9.83 14.28 15.13
CA ILE A 393 10.65 13.31 15.85
C ILE A 393 9.86 12.78 17.03
N ILE A 394 9.98 11.49 17.27
CA ILE A 394 9.34 10.81 18.40
C ILE A 394 10.45 10.16 19.23
N SER A 395 10.53 10.50 20.50
CA SER A 395 11.44 9.88 21.44
C SER A 395 10.75 9.63 22.78
N LYS A 396 11.25 8.66 23.54
CA LYS A 396 10.67 8.34 24.86
C LYS A 396 10.82 9.52 25.85
N THR A 397 11.85 10.35 25.69
CA THR A 397 12.15 11.46 26.58
C THR A 397 11.39 12.74 26.25
N ASP A 398 11.26 13.10 24.97
CA ASP A 398 10.67 14.37 24.55
C ASP A 398 9.23 14.23 24.03
N GLY A 399 8.74 12.98 23.89
CA GLY A 399 7.45 12.71 23.29
C GLY A 399 7.45 12.91 21.77
N PHE A 400 6.35 13.37 21.23
CA PHE A 400 6.18 13.75 19.83
C PHE A 400 6.50 15.24 19.65
N VAL A 401 7.53 15.57 18.87
CA VAL A 401 8.01 16.94 18.64
C VAL A 401 8.01 17.26 17.15
N TRP A 402 7.36 18.36 16.78
CA TRP A 402 7.48 18.90 15.43
C TRP A 402 8.82 19.60 15.23
N ILE A 403 9.60 19.16 14.29
CA ILE A 403 10.85 19.83 13.87
C ILE A 403 10.54 20.87 12.79
N LYS A 404 9.68 20.48 11.83
CA LYS A 404 9.22 21.36 10.75
C LYS A 404 7.75 21.04 10.46
N ARG A 405 6.93 22.07 10.40
CA ARG A 405 5.51 21.93 10.11
C ARG A 405 5.02 23.08 9.26
N LYS A 406 4.32 22.79 8.17
CA LYS A 406 3.56 23.79 7.46
C LYS A 406 2.42 24.31 8.32
N LEU A 407 2.14 25.58 8.20
CA LEU A 407 0.96 26.22 8.82
C LEU A 407 0.07 26.74 7.71
N TYR A 408 -1.23 26.53 7.84
CA TYR A 408 -2.24 27.10 6.95
C TYR A 408 -2.65 28.52 7.36
N PHE A 409 -2.10 29.03 8.44
CA PHE A 409 -2.37 30.36 9.00
C PHE A 409 -1.08 31.07 9.40
N ASP A 410 -1.10 32.40 9.43
CA ASP A 410 -0.01 33.21 9.98
C ASP A 410 -0.05 33.14 11.51
N LYS A 411 1.07 32.73 12.12
CA LYS A 411 1.22 32.68 13.58
C LYS A 411 1.00 34.03 14.24
N ASN A 412 1.46 35.10 13.61
CA ASN A 412 1.37 36.43 14.18
C ASN A 412 -0.06 36.97 14.25
N LEU A 413 -0.95 36.47 13.41
CA LEU A 413 -2.38 36.84 13.42
C LEU A 413 -3.21 36.01 14.41
N ASN A 414 -2.66 34.93 14.95
CA ASN A 414 -3.39 33.93 15.74
C ASN A 414 -2.71 33.66 17.11
N ASN A 415 -1.73 34.47 17.52
CA ASN A 415 -1.17 34.44 18.86
C ASN A 415 -2.12 35.17 19.81
N ASN A 416 -3.05 34.43 20.40
CA ASN A 416 -3.74 34.82 21.63
C ASN A 416 -3.32 33.92 22.76
#